data_dbf64b23f8e309e971cca5d1c9e062dd
#
_entry.id   dbf64b23f8e309e971cca5d1c9e062dd
#
_cell.length_a   1.000
_cell.length_b   1.000
_cell.length_c   1.000
_cell.angle_alpha   90.00
_cell.angle_beta   90.00
_cell.angle_gamma   90.00
#
_symmetry.space_group_name_H-M   'P 1'
#
loop_
_entity.id
_entity.type
_entity.pdbx_description
1 polymer ?
#
loop_
_entity_poly.entity_id
_entity_poly.type
_entity_poly.pdbx_seq_one_letter_code
_entity_poly.pdbx_strand_id
1 'polypeptide(L)'
;MKLLVPIDGSNASINAVKKALELARKYNYSIKLISVVAEKNSEYRRHENAWRGVDGSIISESVEIEKQLENKIKDNAERLLSAIVSKLNFSGIKVETEVLLGEPYAKILEAAKNDNYDMIVMSNRGFSKIKRFFVGSVTQRVISEAPCPVLVVNTTFEP
;
A
#
# COMPACT_ATOMS: atom_id res chain seq x y z
N MET A 1 12.12 -10.48 14.12
CA MET A 1 12.16 -9.36 13.16
C MET A 1 10.85 -9.30 12.41
N LYS A 2 10.44 -8.09 12.03
CA LYS A 2 9.17 -7.80 11.33
C LYS A 2 9.45 -7.19 9.96
N LEU A 3 8.87 -7.72 8.92
CA LEU A 3 8.92 -7.16 7.57
C LEU A 3 7.63 -6.41 7.26
N LEU A 4 7.74 -5.19 6.73
CA LEU A 4 6.64 -4.42 6.17
C LEU A 4 6.64 -4.56 4.65
N VAL A 5 5.51 -4.97 4.07
CA VAL A 5 5.40 -5.23 2.63
C VAL A 5 4.22 -4.45 2.05
N PRO A 6 4.46 -3.29 1.45
CA PRO A 6 3.43 -2.54 0.74
C PRO A 6 3.00 -3.24 -0.55
N ILE A 7 1.68 -3.28 -0.79
CA ILE A 7 1.05 -3.96 -1.92
C ILE A 7 0.09 -3.00 -2.63
N ASP A 8 0.22 -2.91 -3.95
CA ASP A 8 -0.69 -2.17 -4.82
C ASP A 8 -1.53 -3.08 -5.75
N GLY A 9 -1.28 -4.40 -5.72
CA GLY A 9 -1.95 -5.38 -6.57
C GLY A 9 -1.24 -5.63 -7.91
N SER A 10 -0.15 -4.95 -8.21
CA SER A 10 0.67 -5.23 -9.38
C SER A 10 1.43 -6.55 -9.24
N ASN A 11 1.80 -7.18 -10.36
CA ASN A 11 2.66 -8.36 -10.35
C ASN A 11 4.01 -8.10 -9.65
N ALA A 12 4.51 -6.87 -9.75
CA ALA A 12 5.73 -6.46 -9.09
C ALA A 12 5.59 -6.49 -7.56
N SER A 13 4.46 -6.00 -7.02
CA SER A 13 4.21 -6.07 -5.57
C SER A 13 4.02 -7.50 -5.08
N ILE A 14 3.43 -8.39 -5.90
CA ILE A 14 3.34 -9.82 -5.58
C ILE A 14 4.73 -10.48 -5.53
N ASN A 15 5.65 -10.10 -6.42
CA ASN A 15 7.04 -10.59 -6.36
C ASN A 15 7.76 -10.11 -5.08
N ALA A 16 7.47 -8.90 -4.60
CA ALA A 16 7.98 -8.43 -3.31
C ALA A 16 7.46 -9.29 -2.15
N VAL A 17 6.17 -9.69 -2.17
CA VAL A 17 5.61 -10.62 -1.17
C VAL A 17 6.31 -11.98 -1.21
N LYS A 18 6.53 -12.54 -2.40
CA LYS A 18 7.25 -13.83 -2.54
C LYS A 18 8.66 -13.74 -1.96
N LYS A 19 9.38 -12.64 -2.22
CA LYS A 19 10.70 -12.40 -1.63
C LYS A 19 10.66 -12.24 -0.12
N ALA A 20 9.68 -11.53 0.41
CA ALA A 20 9.47 -11.42 1.85
C ALA A 20 9.17 -12.78 2.49
N LEU A 21 8.37 -13.63 1.83
CA LEU A 21 8.12 -15.02 2.28
C LEU A 21 9.38 -15.87 2.32
N GLU A 22 10.24 -15.79 1.31
CA GLU A 22 11.53 -16.47 1.28
C GLU A 22 12.39 -16.08 2.48
N LEU A 23 12.50 -14.77 2.75
CA LEU A 23 13.26 -14.26 3.90
C LEU A 23 12.64 -14.68 5.24
N ALA A 24 11.31 -14.59 5.34
CA ALA A 24 10.60 -14.95 6.56
C ALA A 24 10.77 -16.44 6.92
N ARG A 25 10.72 -17.32 5.92
CA ARG A 25 10.99 -18.77 6.13
C ARG A 25 12.43 -19.03 6.57
N LYS A 26 13.38 -18.36 5.92
CA LYS A 26 14.81 -18.58 6.20
C LYS A 26 15.23 -18.07 7.56
N TYR A 27 14.66 -16.96 8.02
CA TYR A 27 15.11 -16.24 9.21
C TYR A 27 14.07 -16.15 10.32
N ASN A 28 12.94 -16.82 10.18
CA ASN A 28 11.82 -16.79 11.13
C ASN A 28 11.28 -15.36 11.40
N TYR A 29 11.05 -14.61 10.34
CA TYR A 29 10.49 -13.25 10.43
C TYR A 29 8.96 -13.29 10.35
N SER A 30 8.29 -12.30 10.97
CA SER A 30 6.88 -12.03 10.72
C SER A 30 6.70 -11.03 9.58
N ILE A 31 5.53 -11.06 8.92
CA ILE A 31 5.20 -10.20 7.79
C ILE A 31 3.95 -9.39 8.11
N LYS A 32 3.98 -8.09 7.82
CA LYS A 32 2.80 -7.23 7.71
C LYS A 32 2.63 -6.83 6.25
N LEU A 33 1.51 -7.20 5.66
CA LEU A 33 1.10 -6.75 4.34
C LEU A 33 0.21 -5.51 4.48
N ILE A 34 0.55 -4.42 3.83
CA ILE A 34 -0.28 -3.22 3.82
C ILE A 34 -0.69 -2.84 2.40
N SER A 35 -1.93 -2.40 2.24
CA SER A 35 -2.38 -1.75 1.02
C SER A 35 -2.80 -0.33 1.35
N VAL A 36 -2.28 0.65 0.61
CA VAL A 36 -2.63 2.06 0.85
C VAL A 36 -3.58 2.51 -0.24
N VAL A 37 -4.76 2.91 0.17
CA VAL A 37 -5.78 3.50 -0.69
C VAL A 37 -5.63 5.01 -0.64
N ALA A 38 -5.38 5.63 -1.79
CA ALA A 38 -5.29 7.07 -1.88
C ALA A 38 -6.64 7.70 -1.51
N GLU A 39 -6.63 8.54 -0.50
CA GLU A 39 -7.76 9.39 -0.16
C GLU A 39 -7.94 10.40 -1.29
N LYS A 40 -9.07 10.37 -1.99
CA LYS A 40 -9.36 11.38 -3.00
C LYS A 40 -9.45 12.75 -2.34
N ASN A 41 -8.39 13.48 -2.51
CA ASN A 41 -8.14 14.89 -2.32
C ASN A 41 -9.02 15.70 -1.36
N SER A 42 -8.40 16.10 -0.27
CA SER A 42 -8.73 17.31 0.50
C SER A 42 -8.82 18.61 -0.35
N GLU A 43 -8.38 18.61 -1.61
CA GLU A 43 -8.55 19.76 -2.52
C GLU A 43 -10.01 19.95 -2.90
N TYR A 44 -10.79 18.91 -3.09
CA TYR A 44 -12.24 19.02 -3.30
C TYR A 44 -12.93 19.61 -2.07
N ARG A 45 -12.51 19.25 -0.86
CA ARG A 45 -13.04 19.85 0.40
C ARG A 45 -12.71 21.34 0.55
N ARG A 46 -11.63 21.85 -0.07
CA ARG A 46 -11.35 23.29 -0.12
C ARG A 46 -12.30 24.03 -1.06
N HIS A 47 -12.78 23.38 -2.12
CA HIS A 47 -13.79 23.93 -3.01
C HIS A 47 -15.21 23.88 -2.43
N GLU A 48 -15.54 22.95 -1.54
CA GLU A 48 -16.83 22.93 -0.81
C GLU A 48 -17.13 24.25 -0.09
N ASN A 49 -16.11 24.89 0.48
CA ASN A 49 -16.26 26.21 1.10
C ASN A 49 -16.51 27.34 0.08
N ALA A 50 -16.18 27.16 -1.19
CA ALA A 50 -16.44 28.12 -2.26
C ALA A 50 -17.86 28.01 -2.84
N TRP A 51 -18.53 26.87 -2.64
CA TRP A 51 -19.85 26.58 -3.21
C TRP A 51 -21.00 26.68 -2.20
N ARG A 52 -20.80 27.39 -1.10
CA ARG A 52 -21.84 27.60 -0.05
C ARG A 52 -23.14 28.24 -0.52
N GLY A 53 -23.28 28.55 -1.81
CA GLY A 53 -24.50 29.07 -2.43
C GLY A 53 -25.28 28.06 -3.27
N VAL A 54 -24.82 26.82 -3.38
CA VAL A 54 -25.50 25.75 -4.13
C VAL A 54 -26.38 24.95 -3.18
N ASP A 55 -27.55 24.52 -3.65
CA ASP A 55 -28.53 23.74 -2.88
C ASP A 55 -27.87 22.59 -2.12
N GLY A 56 -28.02 22.57 -0.79
CA GLY A 56 -27.40 21.61 0.12
C GLY A 56 -27.74 20.15 -0.17
N SER A 57 -28.81 19.88 -0.95
CA SER A 57 -29.19 18.54 -1.39
C SER A 57 -28.18 17.92 -2.37
N ILE A 58 -27.66 18.71 -3.30
CA ILE A 58 -26.68 18.25 -4.30
C ILE A 58 -25.33 17.94 -3.63
N ILE A 59 -24.96 18.75 -2.62
CA ILE A 59 -23.70 18.53 -1.85
C ILE A 59 -23.79 17.25 -1.02
N SER A 60 -24.93 17.01 -0.38
CA SER A 60 -25.12 15.80 0.45
C SER A 60 -25.10 14.51 -0.38
N GLU A 61 -25.67 14.53 -1.58
CA GLU A 61 -25.68 13.39 -2.48
C GLU A 61 -24.25 13.08 -3.01
N SER A 62 -23.48 14.10 -3.37
CA SER A 62 -22.10 13.93 -3.83
C SER A 62 -21.18 13.37 -2.73
N VAL A 63 -21.33 13.84 -1.51
CA VAL A 63 -20.57 13.33 -0.34
C VAL A 63 -20.90 11.87 -0.03
N GLU A 64 -22.18 11.48 -0.14
CA GLU A 64 -22.59 10.09 0.08
C GLU A 64 -22.03 9.15 -1.00
N ILE A 65 -22.05 9.57 -2.27
CA ILE A 65 -21.46 8.82 -3.39
C ILE A 65 -19.95 8.65 -3.20
N GLU A 66 -19.24 9.71 -2.80
CA GLU A 66 -17.80 9.65 -2.53
C GLU A 66 -17.47 8.66 -1.40
N LYS A 67 -18.22 8.71 -0.30
CA LYS A 67 -18.06 7.80 0.83
C LYS A 67 -18.33 6.34 0.44
N GLN A 68 -19.35 6.09 -0.36
CA GLN A 68 -19.64 4.75 -0.88
C GLN A 68 -18.51 4.25 -1.79
N LEU A 69 -17.92 5.13 -2.61
CA LEU A 69 -16.79 4.79 -3.45
C LEU A 69 -15.53 4.49 -2.63
N GLU A 70 -15.21 5.30 -1.61
CA GLU A 70 -14.10 5.04 -0.70
C GLU A 70 -14.25 3.69 0.01
N ASN A 71 -15.44 3.39 0.54
CA ASN A 71 -15.71 2.10 1.18
C ASN A 71 -15.51 0.94 0.19
N LYS A 72 -15.98 1.07 -1.04
CA LYS A 72 -15.82 0.05 -2.08
C LYS A 72 -14.35 -0.17 -2.45
N ILE A 73 -13.54 0.89 -2.51
CA ILE A 73 -12.11 0.78 -2.80
C ILE A 73 -11.39 0.11 -1.63
N LYS A 74 -11.74 0.46 -0.39
CA LYS A 74 -11.21 -0.18 0.81
C LYS A 74 -11.53 -1.67 0.85
N ASP A 75 -12.79 -2.05 0.61
CA ASP A 75 -13.22 -3.44 0.55
C ASP A 75 -12.44 -4.23 -0.52
N ASN A 76 -12.20 -3.63 -1.67
CA ASN A 76 -11.39 -4.24 -2.72
C ASN A 76 -9.94 -4.46 -2.30
N ALA A 77 -9.34 -3.53 -1.57
CA ALA A 77 -7.99 -3.66 -1.03
C ALA A 77 -7.92 -4.77 0.04
N GLU A 78 -8.92 -4.88 0.92
CA GLU A 78 -9.02 -5.96 1.90
C GLU A 78 -9.16 -7.34 1.23
N ARG A 79 -10.00 -7.44 0.18
CA ARG A 79 -10.13 -8.65 -0.63
C ARG A 79 -8.83 -9.03 -1.33
N LEU A 80 -8.09 -8.05 -1.85
CA LEU A 80 -6.78 -8.27 -2.46
C LEU A 80 -5.80 -8.88 -1.45
N LEU A 81 -5.66 -8.28 -0.26
CA LEU A 81 -4.80 -8.79 0.79
C LEU A 81 -5.19 -10.21 1.22
N SER A 82 -6.48 -10.44 1.42
CA SER A 82 -7.01 -11.77 1.78
C SER A 82 -6.74 -12.81 0.67
N ALA A 83 -6.88 -12.43 -0.60
CA ALA A 83 -6.58 -13.31 -1.72
C ALA A 83 -5.08 -13.66 -1.81
N ILE A 84 -4.21 -12.72 -1.50
CA ILE A 84 -2.76 -12.95 -1.46
C ILE A 84 -2.41 -13.94 -0.35
N VAL A 85 -2.95 -13.72 0.87
CA VAL A 85 -2.71 -14.62 2.00
C VAL A 85 -3.22 -16.03 1.71
N SER A 86 -4.38 -16.16 1.03
CA SER A 86 -4.94 -17.48 0.68
C SER A 86 -4.18 -18.20 -0.44
N LYS A 87 -3.67 -17.45 -1.42
CA LYS A 87 -3.00 -18.02 -2.61
C LYS A 87 -1.54 -18.34 -2.39
N LEU A 88 -0.86 -17.57 -1.55
CA LEU A 88 0.54 -17.79 -1.21
C LEU A 88 0.62 -18.59 0.10
N ASN A 89 1.61 -19.49 0.16
CA ASN A 89 1.79 -20.32 1.34
C ASN A 89 2.50 -19.56 2.46
N PHE A 90 1.75 -19.09 3.46
CA PHE A 90 2.27 -18.46 4.69
C PHE A 90 2.42 -19.45 5.86
N SER A 91 2.34 -20.75 5.62
CA SER A 91 2.43 -21.76 6.69
C SER A 91 3.70 -21.57 7.54
N GLY A 92 3.52 -21.49 8.85
CA GLY A 92 4.59 -21.27 9.82
C GLY A 92 5.07 -19.81 9.94
N ILE A 93 4.48 -18.86 9.18
CA ILE A 93 4.83 -17.44 9.24
C ILE A 93 3.66 -16.66 9.85
N LYS A 94 3.97 -15.84 10.87
CA LYS A 94 2.99 -14.88 11.37
C LYS A 94 2.78 -13.78 10.32
N VAL A 95 1.56 -13.70 9.76
CA VAL A 95 1.17 -12.68 8.78
C VAL A 95 0.02 -11.84 9.33
N GLU A 96 0.14 -10.53 9.16
CA GLU A 96 -0.90 -9.55 9.45
C GLU A 96 -1.19 -8.74 8.19
N THR A 97 -2.43 -8.27 8.04
CA THR A 97 -2.85 -7.45 6.90
C THR A 97 -3.53 -6.18 7.38
N GLU A 98 -3.34 -5.08 6.65
CA GLU A 98 -4.00 -3.81 6.97
C GLU A 98 -4.20 -2.98 5.71
N VAL A 99 -5.34 -2.27 5.64
CA VAL A 99 -5.61 -1.26 4.62
C VAL A 99 -5.51 0.12 5.27
N LEU A 100 -4.64 0.96 4.73
CA LEU A 100 -4.41 2.33 5.18
C LEU A 100 -5.03 3.32 4.18
N LEU A 101 -5.54 4.45 4.67
CA LEU A 101 -6.06 5.53 3.85
C LEU A 101 -5.09 6.70 3.87
N GLY A 102 -4.79 7.27 2.71
CA GLY A 102 -3.95 8.46 2.56
C GLY A 102 -2.92 8.35 1.44
N GLU A 103 -1.91 9.21 1.51
CA GLU A 103 -0.82 9.23 0.53
C GLU A 103 0.09 8.01 0.70
N PRO A 104 0.31 7.19 -0.36
CA PRO A 104 0.99 5.90 -0.23
C PRO A 104 2.35 5.95 0.45
N TYR A 105 3.28 6.82 0.00
CA TYR A 105 4.60 6.87 0.62
C TYR A 105 4.55 7.30 2.09
N ALA A 106 3.69 8.27 2.41
CA ALA A 106 3.56 8.80 3.76
C ALA A 106 3.04 7.73 4.73
N LYS A 107 2.01 6.97 4.33
CA LYS A 107 1.45 5.90 5.14
C LYS A 107 2.40 4.71 5.31
N ILE A 108 3.20 4.39 4.30
CA ILE A 108 4.25 3.37 4.42
C ILE A 108 5.30 3.79 5.44
N LEU A 109 5.79 5.05 5.37
CA LEU A 109 6.77 5.57 6.30
C LEU A 109 6.23 5.69 7.73
N GLU A 110 4.98 6.14 7.88
CA GLU A 110 4.28 6.20 9.16
C GLU A 110 4.17 4.81 9.80
N ALA A 111 3.71 3.82 9.06
CA ALA A 111 3.62 2.44 9.52
C ALA A 111 5.00 1.90 9.92
N ALA A 112 6.02 2.12 9.08
CA ALA A 112 7.38 1.66 9.36
C ALA A 112 7.95 2.24 10.66
N LYS A 113 7.64 3.50 10.95
CA LYS A 113 8.11 4.22 12.14
C LYS A 113 7.36 3.80 13.40
N ASN A 114 6.02 3.69 13.33
CA ASN A 114 5.18 3.48 14.50
C ASN A 114 5.33 2.09 15.11
N ASP A 115 5.50 1.06 14.28
CA ASP A 115 5.55 -0.33 14.70
C ASP A 115 6.97 -0.93 14.74
N ASN A 116 8.00 -0.09 14.56
CA ASN A 116 9.42 -0.50 14.58
C ASN A 116 9.70 -1.72 13.69
N TYR A 117 9.41 -1.61 12.40
CA TYR A 117 9.75 -2.65 11.43
C TYR A 117 11.27 -2.69 11.19
N ASP A 118 11.79 -3.91 11.05
CA ASP A 118 13.21 -4.13 10.81
C ASP A 118 13.61 -3.93 9.36
N MET A 119 12.65 -4.05 8.42
CA MET A 119 12.87 -3.86 6.98
C MET A 119 11.55 -3.63 6.25
N ILE A 120 11.59 -2.78 5.23
CA ILE A 120 10.53 -2.66 4.23
C ILE A 120 10.95 -3.49 3.02
N VAL A 121 10.06 -4.36 2.50
CA VAL A 121 10.27 -5.11 1.27
C VAL A 121 9.24 -4.65 0.25
N MET A 122 9.66 -4.01 -0.82
CA MET A 122 8.75 -3.46 -1.81
C MET A 122 9.27 -3.64 -3.24
N SER A 123 8.37 -3.53 -4.21
CA SER A 123 8.75 -3.57 -5.62
C SER A 123 9.40 -2.26 -6.06
N ASN A 124 10.25 -2.34 -7.07
CA ASN A 124 10.82 -1.15 -7.70
C ASN A 124 9.77 -0.30 -8.44
N ARG A 125 8.58 -0.85 -8.74
CA ARG A 125 7.47 -0.19 -9.44
C ARG A 125 6.13 -0.76 -8.99
N GLY A 126 5.06 0.01 -9.27
CA GLY A 126 3.68 -0.45 -9.23
C GLY A 126 3.13 -0.67 -10.65
N PHE A 127 1.89 -0.23 -10.88
CA PHE A 127 1.19 -0.35 -12.18
C PHE A 127 1.75 0.53 -13.30
N SER A 128 2.69 1.44 -13.02
CA SER A 128 3.24 2.35 -14.02
C SER A 128 4.01 1.61 -15.12
N LYS A 129 3.60 1.79 -16.37
CA LYS A 129 4.25 1.22 -17.57
C LYS A 129 5.51 1.98 -18.04
N ILE A 130 6.01 2.89 -17.24
CA ILE A 130 7.15 3.75 -17.60
C ILE A 130 8.45 2.93 -17.65
N LYS A 131 9.29 3.26 -18.62
CA LYS A 131 10.51 2.55 -19.09
C LYS A 131 11.35 1.84 -18.01
N ARG A 132 11.99 0.75 -18.43
CA ARG A 132 12.78 -0.27 -17.67
C ARG A 132 13.81 0.23 -16.64
N PHE A 133 14.13 1.51 -16.61
CA PHE A 133 15.24 2.07 -15.81
C PHE A 133 14.80 2.99 -14.66
N PHE A 134 13.50 3.18 -14.45
CA PHE A 134 13.03 4.12 -13.41
C PHE A 134 12.41 3.38 -12.23
N VAL A 135 12.84 3.74 -11.04
CA VAL A 135 12.19 3.38 -9.77
C VAL A 135 10.91 4.23 -9.63
N GLY A 136 9.80 3.63 -9.19
CA GLY A 136 8.53 4.35 -8.99
C GLY A 136 8.64 5.47 -7.94
N SER A 137 7.82 6.50 -8.09
CA SER A 137 7.86 7.68 -7.21
C SER A 137 7.65 7.35 -5.73
N VAL A 138 6.74 6.43 -5.42
CA VAL A 138 6.52 5.96 -4.04
C VAL A 138 7.78 5.26 -3.51
N THR A 139 8.37 4.36 -4.30
CA THR A 139 9.57 3.63 -3.92
C THR A 139 10.77 4.56 -3.72
N GLN A 140 10.95 5.56 -4.59
CA GLN A 140 12.01 6.57 -4.41
C GLN A 140 11.88 7.33 -3.10
N ARG A 141 10.67 7.78 -2.76
CA ARG A 141 10.43 8.50 -1.51
C ARG A 141 10.66 7.61 -0.29
N VAL A 142 10.16 6.38 -0.33
CA VAL A 142 10.36 5.43 0.76
C VAL A 142 11.85 5.14 0.96
N ILE A 143 12.64 4.90 -0.10
CA ILE A 143 14.09 4.70 0.01
C ILE A 143 14.78 5.90 0.67
N SER A 144 14.35 7.12 0.31
CA SER A 144 15.00 8.35 0.80
C SER A 144 14.69 8.66 2.27
N GLU A 145 13.53 8.23 2.80
CA GLU A 145 13.01 8.70 4.09
C GLU A 145 12.75 7.55 5.08
N ALA A 146 12.97 6.28 4.68
CA ALA A 146 12.66 5.13 5.53
C ALA A 146 13.47 5.12 6.83
N PRO A 147 12.85 4.80 7.98
CA PRO A 147 13.54 4.68 9.26
C PRO A 147 14.32 3.36 9.42
N CYS A 148 14.18 2.45 8.45
CA CYS A 148 14.80 1.12 8.45
C CYS A 148 15.26 0.76 7.02
N PRO A 149 16.08 -0.30 6.85
CA PRO A 149 16.49 -0.80 5.54
C PRO A 149 15.31 -1.06 4.60
N VAL A 150 15.50 -0.76 3.31
CA VAL A 150 14.51 -1.00 2.25
C VAL A 150 15.08 -1.99 1.25
N LEU A 151 14.46 -3.15 1.14
CA LEU A 151 14.77 -4.12 0.10
C LEU A 151 13.85 -3.87 -1.10
N VAL A 152 14.45 -3.46 -2.20
CA VAL A 152 13.73 -3.23 -3.45
C VAL A 152 13.84 -4.46 -4.34
N VAL A 153 12.69 -5.05 -4.65
CA VAL A 153 12.58 -6.23 -5.52
C VAL A 153 12.30 -5.79 -6.95
N ASN A 154 13.15 -6.22 -7.88
CA ASN A 154 12.98 -5.86 -9.28
C ASN A 154 11.75 -6.59 -9.88
N THR A 155 11.06 -5.94 -10.82
CA THR A 155 9.92 -6.52 -11.55
C THR A 155 10.25 -7.78 -12.33
N THR A 156 11.52 -7.96 -12.71
CA THR A 156 12.01 -9.15 -13.44
C THR A 156 12.39 -10.30 -12.50
N PHE A 157 12.26 -10.12 -11.19
CA PHE A 157 12.53 -11.18 -10.22
C PHE A 157 11.46 -12.28 -10.33
N GLU A 158 11.86 -13.45 -10.78
CA GLU A 158 11.12 -14.70 -10.66
C GLU A 158 11.84 -15.55 -9.60
N PRO A 159 11.18 -15.83 -8.47
CA PRO A 159 11.77 -16.64 -7.41
C PRO A 159 11.83 -18.12 -7.79
#